data_61ef998d70f432a6e7fcefc310493671
#
_entry.id   61ef998d70f432a6e7fcefc310493671
#
_cell.length_a   1.000
_cell.length_b   1.000
_cell.length_c   1.000
_cell.angle_alpha   90.00
_cell.angle_beta   90.00
_cell.angle_gamma   90.00
#
_symmetry.space_group_name_H-M   'P 1'
#
loop_
_entity.id
_entity.type
_entity.pdbx_description
1 polymer ?
#
loop_
_entity_poly.entity_id
_entity_poly.type
_entity_poly.pdbx_seq_one_letter_code
_entity_poly.pdbx_strand_id
1 'polypeptide(L)'
;MKRPQRNLLALGGSVLGLSLLASGVALANGGEFFLPAPEHGHVDLVYFGHIKDTDGNYLDSAEITIKVDGVGMTFPFDNDSIGHYRSPDIGASIKDNGETVDPSKITITVAKKGYKMVKQPTVPQKAEGTYEIDFVMAKEMASN
;
A
#
# COMPACT_ATOMS: atom_id res chain seq x y z
N MET A 1 55.54 12.98 -30.40
CA MET A 1 55.14 12.58 -29.95
C MET A 1 54.11 12.33 -29.44
N LYS A 2 53.40 12.09 -29.19
CA LYS A 2 52.60 11.77 -28.92
C LYS A 2 51.65 11.57 -28.45
N ARG A 3 50.92 11.37 -28.14
CA ARG A 3 50.17 11.06 -27.71
C ARG A 3 49.08 10.62 -27.49
N PRO A 4 48.60 10.39 -27.17
CA PRO A 4 47.54 9.92 -27.22
C PRO A 4 46.70 9.69 -26.29
N GLN A 5 46.06 9.68 -26.25
CA GLN A 5 45.30 9.48 -25.65
C GLN A 5 44.10 9.34 -25.56
N ARG A 6 43.52 9.24 -25.37
CA ARG A 6 42.59 9.23 -25.50
C ARG A 6 41.59 8.58 -25.19
N ASN A 7 41.03 8.34 -25.07
CA ASN A 7 40.33 7.44 -25.20
C ASN A 7 39.46 6.92 -24.22
N LEU A 8 39.64 7.12 -23.33
CA LEU A 8 39.03 6.69 -22.31
C LEU A 8 37.69 7.03 -22.08
N LEU A 9 37.25 7.95 -22.50
CA LEU A 9 36.06 8.59 -22.22
C LEU A 9 34.84 7.90 -22.68
N ALA A 10 34.91 7.14 -23.63
CA ALA A 10 33.77 6.45 -24.18
C ALA A 10 33.19 5.39 -23.27
N LEU A 11 33.97 4.91 -22.36
CA LEU A 11 33.52 3.83 -21.54
C LEU A 11 32.45 4.24 -20.54
N GLY A 12 32.53 5.42 -20.04
CA GLY A 12 31.58 5.89 -19.05
C GLY A 12 30.16 6.03 -19.56
N GLY A 13 30.02 6.43 -20.79
CA GLY A 13 28.71 6.61 -21.37
C GLY A 13 27.95 5.31 -21.57
N SER A 14 28.66 4.28 -21.89
CA SER A 14 28.04 2.99 -22.11
C SER A 14 27.41 2.40 -20.86
N VAL A 15 28.07 2.58 -19.77
CA VAL A 15 27.57 2.06 -18.49
C VAL A 15 26.29 2.75 -18.07
N LEU A 16 26.21 4.04 -18.26
CA LEU A 16 25.00 4.78 -17.93
C LEU A 16 23.81 4.36 -18.80
N GLY A 17 24.08 4.09 -20.05
CA GLY A 17 23.04 3.63 -20.97
C GLY A 17 22.45 2.28 -20.55
N LEU A 18 23.27 1.38 -20.07
CA LEU A 18 22.82 0.09 -19.62
C LEU A 18 21.93 0.18 -18.39
N SER A 19 22.23 1.06 -17.48
CA SER A 19 21.42 1.25 -16.30
C SER A 19 20.01 1.76 -16.63
N LEU A 20 19.91 2.65 -17.56
CA LEU A 20 18.62 3.17 -18.01
C LEU A 20 17.79 2.11 -18.73
N LEU A 21 18.43 1.27 -19.52
CA LEU A 21 17.75 0.18 -20.21
C LEU A 21 17.19 -0.85 -19.22
N ALA A 22 17.90 -1.15 -18.18
CA ALA A 22 17.42 -2.06 -17.16
C ALA A 22 16.17 -1.52 -16.47
N SER A 23 16.13 -0.25 -16.21
CA SER A 23 14.95 0.38 -15.63
C SER A 23 13.75 0.34 -16.58
N GLY A 24 14.00 0.53 -17.85
CA GLY A 24 12.94 0.47 -18.86
C GLY A 24 12.34 -0.92 -19.03
N VAL A 25 13.17 -1.93 -18.96
CA VAL A 25 12.71 -3.32 -19.09
C VAL A 25 11.78 -3.71 -17.94
N ALA A 26 12.05 -3.23 -16.73
CA ALA A 26 11.20 -3.52 -15.60
C ALA A 26 9.78 -2.96 -15.76
N LEU A 27 9.61 -1.87 -16.47
CA LEU A 27 8.30 -1.26 -16.73
C LEU A 27 7.53 -1.94 -17.85
N ALA A 28 8.21 -2.65 -18.74
CA ALA A 28 7.59 -3.27 -19.90
C ALA A 28 6.88 -4.59 -19.60
N ASN A 29 7.18 -5.18 -18.49
CA ASN A 29 6.65 -6.48 -18.14
C ASN A 29 5.32 -6.45 -17.44
N GLY A 30 4.38 -5.87 -18.10
CA GLY A 30 3.13 -6.33 -17.76
C GLY A 30 2.18 -5.55 -17.04
N GLY A 31 1.68 -4.64 -17.37
CA GLY A 31 0.39 -4.17 -16.96
C GLY A 31 -0.03 -4.26 -15.50
N GLU A 32 0.71 -4.92 -14.71
CA GLU A 32 0.53 -4.87 -13.29
C GLU A 32 1.34 -3.71 -12.77
N PHE A 33 0.63 -2.71 -12.26
CA PHE A 33 1.25 -1.64 -11.53
C PHE A 33 1.77 -2.17 -10.20
N PHE A 34 2.83 -2.92 -10.27
CA PHE A 34 3.69 -2.99 -9.11
C PHE A 34 4.47 -1.70 -9.10
N LEU A 35 4.08 -0.80 -8.24
CA LEU A 35 5.02 0.21 -7.81
C LEU A 35 6.26 -0.55 -7.37
N PRO A 36 7.43 -0.26 -7.92
CA PRO A 36 8.63 -0.92 -7.47
C PRO A 36 8.66 -0.77 -5.96
N ALA A 37 8.84 -1.88 -5.28
CA ALA A 37 9.12 -1.83 -3.87
C ALA A 37 10.29 -0.85 -3.70
N PRO A 38 10.22 0.04 -2.73
CA PRO A 38 11.34 0.92 -2.46
C PRO A 38 12.58 0.04 -2.34
N GLU A 39 13.66 0.47 -2.93
CA GLU A 39 14.88 -0.34 -3.12
C GLU A 39 15.42 -1.02 -1.85
N HIS A 40 14.84 -0.72 -0.74
CA HIS A 40 15.21 -1.31 0.54
C HIS A 40 14.19 -2.31 1.07
N GLY A 41 13.15 -2.61 0.31
CA GLY A 41 12.26 -3.75 0.57
C GLY A 41 11.59 -3.78 1.94
N HIS A 42 11.76 -2.77 2.73
CA HIS A 42 11.21 -2.75 4.08
C HIS A 42 9.90 -1.95 4.08
N VAL A 43 8.83 -2.68 4.24
CA VAL A 43 7.52 -2.10 4.48
C VAL A 43 7.31 -2.11 5.98
N ASP A 44 7.09 -0.95 6.56
CA ASP A 44 6.94 -0.86 8.00
C ASP A 44 5.61 -1.44 8.47
N LEU A 45 4.49 -1.01 7.92
CA LEU A 45 3.19 -1.62 8.23
C LEU A 45 2.16 -1.26 7.17
N VAL A 46 1.69 -2.25 6.43
CA VAL A 46 0.67 -2.09 5.39
C VAL A 46 -0.42 -3.13 5.55
N TYR A 47 -1.67 -2.70 5.43
CA TYR A 47 -2.83 -3.58 5.37
C TYR A 47 -3.37 -3.64 3.95
N PHE A 48 -3.78 -4.81 3.51
CA PHE A 48 -4.37 -5.02 2.21
C PHE A 48 -5.44 -6.12 2.30
N GLY A 49 -6.24 -6.25 1.28
CA GLY A 49 -7.26 -7.30 1.21
C GLY A 49 -8.40 -6.94 0.29
N HIS A 50 -9.53 -7.56 0.55
CA HIS A 50 -10.73 -7.40 -0.26
C HIS A 50 -11.90 -6.94 0.59
N ILE A 51 -12.84 -6.27 -0.07
CA ILE A 51 -14.12 -5.90 0.51
C ILE A 51 -15.21 -6.58 -0.30
N LYS A 52 -16.05 -7.35 0.38
CA LYS A 52 -17.14 -8.14 -0.21
C LYS A 52 -18.45 -7.88 0.52
N ASP A 53 -19.55 -8.18 -0.13
CA ASP A 53 -20.84 -8.29 0.56
C ASP A 53 -21.05 -9.71 1.12
N THR A 54 -22.16 -9.91 1.80
CA THR A 54 -22.53 -11.22 2.37
C THR A 54 -22.83 -12.28 1.31
N ASP A 55 -23.03 -11.87 0.06
CA ASP A 55 -23.26 -12.79 -1.06
C ASP A 55 -21.94 -13.14 -1.77
N GLY A 56 -20.84 -12.55 -1.34
CA GLY A 56 -19.51 -12.80 -1.88
C GLY A 56 -19.12 -11.89 -3.06
N ASN A 57 -19.93 -10.90 -3.39
CA ASN A 57 -19.60 -9.98 -4.46
C ASN A 57 -18.61 -8.93 -3.97
N TYR A 58 -17.62 -8.63 -4.78
CA TYR A 58 -16.67 -7.57 -4.49
C TYR A 58 -17.34 -6.20 -4.53
N LEU A 59 -16.99 -5.36 -3.58
CA LEU A 59 -17.52 -4.01 -3.44
C LEU A 59 -16.45 -2.98 -3.76
N ASP A 60 -16.76 -2.10 -4.69
CA ASP A 60 -15.95 -0.96 -5.05
C ASP A 60 -16.33 0.29 -4.24
N SER A 61 -15.51 1.31 -4.35
CA SER A 61 -15.83 2.65 -3.82
C SER A 61 -16.25 2.65 -2.36
N ALA A 62 -15.66 1.79 -1.56
CA ALA A 62 -15.81 1.83 -0.12
C ALA A 62 -14.76 2.77 0.47
N GLU A 63 -15.17 3.54 1.46
CA GLU A 63 -14.29 4.42 2.20
C GLU A 63 -13.66 3.64 3.34
N ILE A 64 -12.34 3.58 3.35
CA ILE A 64 -11.58 2.88 4.38
C ILE A 64 -10.86 3.92 5.21
N THR A 65 -10.96 3.81 6.51
CA THR A 65 -10.27 4.70 7.43
C THR A 65 -9.47 3.87 8.44
N ILE A 66 -8.19 4.08 8.49
CA ILE A 66 -7.34 3.51 9.51
C ILE A 66 -7.03 4.58 10.54
N LYS A 67 -7.33 4.28 11.79
CA LYS A 67 -7.13 5.19 12.91
C LYS A 67 -6.14 4.59 13.89
N VAL A 68 -5.21 5.42 14.33
CA VAL A 68 -4.22 5.04 15.35
C VAL A 68 -4.53 5.81 16.62
N ASP A 69 -5.08 5.12 17.59
CA ASP A 69 -5.45 5.74 18.88
C ASP A 69 -4.19 6.09 19.69
N GLY A 70 -4.26 7.20 20.38
CA GLY A 70 -3.16 7.71 21.19
C GLY A 70 -2.17 8.60 20.44
N VAL A 71 -2.07 8.44 19.12
CA VAL A 71 -1.20 9.27 18.28
C VAL A 71 -2.02 10.31 17.51
N GLY A 72 -3.32 10.11 17.43
CA GLY A 72 -4.22 11.03 16.75
C GLY A 72 -4.09 10.99 15.22
N MET A 73 -3.53 9.94 14.66
CA MET A 73 -3.35 9.79 13.23
C MET A 73 -4.53 9.06 12.59
N THR A 74 -4.93 9.53 11.43
CA THR A 74 -6.02 8.94 10.65
C THR A 74 -5.63 8.91 9.18
N PHE A 75 -5.86 7.77 8.54
CA PHE A 75 -5.51 7.53 7.14
C PHE A 75 -6.78 7.14 6.37
N PRO A 76 -7.46 8.10 5.73
CA PRO A 76 -8.59 7.79 4.86
C PRO A 76 -8.08 7.44 3.46
N PHE A 77 -8.70 6.44 2.83
CA PHE A 77 -8.47 6.08 1.44
C PHE A 77 -9.62 5.23 0.91
N ASP A 78 -9.73 5.11 -0.40
CA ASP A 78 -10.77 4.33 -1.05
C ASP A 78 -10.19 3.02 -1.59
N ASN A 79 -11.05 2.03 -1.76
CA ASN A 79 -10.66 0.83 -2.45
C ASN A 79 -10.89 0.97 -3.97
N ASP A 80 -10.29 0.07 -4.72
CA ASP A 80 -10.40 0.06 -6.17
C ASP A 80 -11.74 -0.51 -6.70
N SER A 81 -11.90 -0.48 -8.01
CA SER A 81 -13.13 -0.91 -8.69
C SER A 81 -13.39 -2.42 -8.66
N ILE A 82 -12.45 -3.22 -8.18
CA ILE A 82 -12.59 -4.67 -8.07
C ILE A 82 -12.58 -5.17 -6.63
N GLY A 83 -12.78 -4.28 -5.69
CA GLY A 83 -12.90 -4.60 -4.28
C GLY A 83 -11.60 -4.80 -3.55
N HIS A 84 -10.47 -4.54 -4.16
CA HIS A 84 -9.17 -4.57 -3.49
C HIS A 84 -8.93 -3.28 -2.73
N TYR A 85 -8.21 -3.38 -1.64
CA TYR A 85 -7.63 -2.20 -0.99
C TYR A 85 -6.18 -2.48 -0.57
N ARG A 86 -5.42 -1.41 -0.50
CA ARG A 86 -4.08 -1.42 0.08
C ARG A 86 -3.84 -0.09 0.77
N SER A 87 -3.51 -0.13 2.02
CA SER A 87 -3.22 1.08 2.79
C SER A 87 -1.88 1.72 2.38
N PRO A 88 -1.69 3.00 2.67
CA PRO A 88 -0.35 3.56 2.70
C PRO A 88 0.49 2.83 3.76
N ASP A 89 1.78 3.10 3.82
CA ASP A 89 2.64 2.57 4.88
C ASP A 89 2.41 3.34 6.17
N ILE A 90 1.58 2.76 7.02
CA ILE A 90 1.16 3.36 8.27
C ILE A 90 2.30 3.35 9.27
N GLY A 91 3.09 2.30 9.27
CA GLY A 91 4.23 2.18 10.17
C GLY A 91 5.28 3.26 9.90
N ALA A 92 5.59 3.52 8.64
CA ALA A 92 6.50 4.59 8.27
C ALA A 92 5.98 5.94 8.76
N SER A 93 4.70 6.22 8.54
CA SER A 93 4.09 7.49 8.98
C SER A 93 4.10 7.66 10.49
N ILE A 94 3.90 6.60 11.25
CA ILE A 94 3.97 6.64 12.72
C ILE A 94 5.40 6.93 13.17
N LYS A 95 6.37 6.25 12.59
CA LYS A 95 7.79 6.42 12.93
C LYS A 95 8.30 7.82 12.55
N ASP A 96 7.88 8.34 11.43
CA ASP A 96 8.24 9.68 10.96
C ASP A 96 7.74 10.78 11.93
N ASN A 97 6.70 10.49 12.68
CA ASN A 97 6.22 11.37 13.73
C ASN A 97 6.88 11.12 15.09
N GLY A 98 7.87 10.26 15.15
CA GLY A 98 8.61 9.97 16.37
C GLY A 98 7.90 9.03 17.33
N GLU A 99 6.87 8.34 16.86
CA GLU A 99 6.07 7.43 17.68
C GLU A 99 6.41 5.97 17.40
N THR A 100 6.02 5.10 18.31
CA THR A 100 6.21 3.67 18.18
C THR A 100 4.94 3.01 17.65
N VAL A 101 5.08 2.07 16.72
CA VAL A 101 3.95 1.33 16.19
C VAL A 101 3.42 0.34 17.24
N ASP A 102 2.20 0.54 17.66
CA ASP A 102 1.48 -0.35 18.57
C ASP A 102 0.21 -0.86 17.85
N PRO A 103 0.22 -2.11 17.35
CA PRO A 103 -0.92 -2.65 16.62
C PRO A 103 -2.22 -2.69 17.41
N SER A 104 -2.15 -2.78 18.72
CA SER A 104 -3.34 -2.83 19.57
C SER A 104 -4.14 -1.52 19.54
N LYS A 105 -3.54 -0.44 19.07
CA LYS A 105 -4.16 0.87 18.95
C LYS A 105 -4.68 1.19 17.56
N ILE A 106 -4.54 0.26 16.63
CA ILE A 106 -4.95 0.45 15.25
C ILE A 106 -6.34 -0.12 15.02
N THR A 107 -7.22 0.67 14.45
CA THR A 107 -8.58 0.28 14.09
C THR A 107 -8.82 0.58 12.62
N ILE A 108 -9.39 -0.37 11.89
CA ILE A 108 -9.82 -0.17 10.51
C ILE A 108 -11.33 -0.06 10.48
N THR A 109 -11.84 0.95 9.82
CA THR A 109 -13.26 1.16 9.59
C THR A 109 -13.51 1.17 8.09
N VAL A 110 -14.55 0.45 7.65
CA VAL A 110 -14.98 0.39 6.26
C VAL A 110 -16.42 0.85 6.18
N ALA A 111 -16.67 1.85 5.37
CA ALA A 111 -18.00 2.41 5.15
C ALA A 111 -18.34 2.43 3.67
N LYS A 112 -19.59 2.11 3.34
CA LYS A 112 -20.11 2.22 1.98
C LYS A 112 -21.60 2.49 2.07
N LYS A 113 -22.07 3.41 1.22
CA LYS A 113 -23.50 3.75 1.17
C LYS A 113 -24.34 2.52 0.87
N GLY A 114 -25.36 2.29 1.68
CA GLY A 114 -26.25 1.14 1.56
C GLY A 114 -25.76 -0.12 2.29
N TYR A 115 -24.65 -0.01 2.99
CA TYR A 115 -24.08 -1.11 3.77
C TYR A 115 -23.82 -0.68 5.21
N LYS A 116 -23.92 -1.62 6.11
CA LYS A 116 -23.57 -1.39 7.51
C LYS A 116 -22.06 -1.20 7.62
N MET A 117 -21.67 -0.16 8.31
CA MET A 117 -20.28 0.10 8.59
C MET A 117 -19.64 -1.07 9.34
N VAL A 118 -18.46 -1.46 8.93
CA VAL A 118 -17.65 -2.46 9.59
C VAL A 118 -16.51 -1.75 10.32
N LYS A 119 -16.38 -2.04 11.59
CA LYS A 119 -15.27 -1.54 12.41
C LYS A 119 -14.59 -2.74 13.05
N GLN A 120 -13.34 -2.91 12.72
CA GLN A 120 -12.55 -4.03 13.21
C GLN A 120 -11.25 -3.53 13.83
N PRO A 121 -10.98 -3.88 15.07
CA PRO A 121 -9.65 -3.69 15.61
C PRO A 121 -8.71 -4.66 14.89
N THR A 122 -7.59 -4.16 14.47
CA THR A 122 -6.58 -5.00 13.84
C THR A 122 -5.80 -5.73 14.91
N VAL A 123 -5.45 -6.95 14.62
CA VAL A 123 -4.66 -7.76 15.53
C VAL A 123 -3.48 -8.38 14.78
N PRO A 124 -2.59 -7.60 14.18
CA PRO A 124 -1.38 -8.18 13.66
C PRO A 124 -0.52 -8.63 14.83
N GLN A 125 0.10 -9.76 14.68
CA GLN A 125 0.97 -10.31 15.73
C GLN A 125 2.26 -9.51 15.89
N LYS A 126 2.58 -8.67 14.91
CA LYS A 126 3.81 -7.88 14.86
C LYS A 126 3.51 -6.46 14.42
N ALA A 127 4.33 -5.54 14.86
CA ALA A 127 4.22 -4.12 14.52
C ALA A 127 4.82 -3.78 13.15
N GLU A 128 5.23 -4.75 12.39
CA GLU A 128 5.89 -4.56 11.10
C GLU A 128 5.42 -5.61 10.09
N GLY A 129 5.35 -5.23 8.84
CA GLY A 129 5.06 -6.11 7.73
C GLY A 129 3.78 -5.78 6.99
N THR A 130 3.38 -6.71 6.16
CA THR A 130 2.19 -6.59 5.32
C THR A 130 1.16 -7.63 5.75
N TYR A 131 -0.07 -7.20 6.01
CA TYR A 131 -1.12 -8.06 6.55
C TYR A 131 -2.36 -8.03 5.68
N GLU A 132 -2.89 -9.20 5.38
CA GLU A 132 -4.14 -9.35 4.65
C GLU A 132 -5.31 -9.38 5.63
N ILE A 133 -6.30 -8.53 5.38
CA ILE A 133 -7.53 -8.47 6.14
C ILE A 133 -8.69 -8.24 5.17
N ASP A 134 -9.56 -9.22 5.04
CA ASP A 134 -10.76 -9.11 4.24
C ASP A 134 -11.94 -8.61 5.07
N PHE A 135 -12.79 -7.80 4.47
CA PHE A 135 -13.99 -7.29 5.10
C PHE A 135 -15.24 -7.79 4.38
N VAL A 136 -16.23 -8.15 5.17
CA VAL A 136 -17.56 -8.53 4.67
C VAL A 136 -18.58 -7.53 5.20
N MET A 137 -19.29 -6.87 4.28
CA MET A 137 -20.28 -5.85 4.60
C MET A 137 -21.69 -6.36 4.37
N ALA A 138 -22.53 -6.21 5.36
CA ALA A 138 -23.94 -6.51 5.23
C ALA A 138 -24.69 -5.29 4.68
N LYS A 139 -25.64 -5.50 3.79
CA LYS A 139 -26.51 -4.44 3.32
C LYS A 139 -27.35 -3.89 4.47
N GLU A 140 -27.56 -2.59 4.45
CA GLU A 140 -28.52 -1.97 5.35
C GLU A 140 -29.93 -2.43 4.97
N MET A 141 -30.69 -2.85 5.94
CA MET A 141 -32.11 -3.14 5.71
C MET A 141 -32.84 -1.81 5.61
N ALA A 142 -33.66 -1.66 4.56
CA ALA A 142 -34.52 -0.50 4.45
C ALA A 142 -35.44 -0.44 5.66
N SER A 143 -35.39 0.65 6.40
CA SER A 143 -36.37 0.90 7.45
C SER A 143 -37.68 1.30 6.80
N ASN A 144 -38.68 0.49 7.01
CA ASN A 144 -40.06 0.80 6.63
C ASN A 144 -40.67 1.78 7.62
#